data_cdf4ffe45e91e9eca4a9dddb1f50601f
#
_entry.id   cdf4ffe45e91e9eca4a9dddb1f50601f
#
_cell.length_a   1.000
_cell.length_b   1.000
_cell.length_c   1.000
_cell.angle_alpha   90.00
_cell.angle_beta   90.00
_cell.angle_gamma   90.00
#
_symmetry.space_group_name_H-M   'P 1'
#
loop_
_entity.id
_entity.type
_entity.pdbx_description
1 polymer ?
#
loop_
_entity_poly.entity_id
_entity_poly.type
_entity_poly.pdbx_seq_one_letter_code
_entity_poly.pdbx_strand_id
1 'polypeptide(L)'
;DPELGPLVPLKEEDGKASLGLALHRLAENAKDLAERKRLLYVACTRAADYLILSSSLKDVNEPQRDWLRLIDTQISLATGLLRAPLPAGYEAPRVRVTDEAPGGAAAGAGETRGPDLVGLVAKTRELAAAAPGELPASAGAIPVDAAARRRFSFSGLTGHLTIEREEPADLGESSELAAHESLSAPLDDADFAVDALQLGKLIHAALERIDFRCPDSAARVCEFIAAQAEEIVPAAAVAQATAVVERFLATPRAAELVRASIVRREVEFLLPWPPGGTFTGRYLHGYIDCLYQDDRGQWHVLDFKSNRIAANLVSTTAARYEMQMLVYRLACEQALGQPLAESTLVFLHPGVEHGCQWDAAGRQHGIDRVSAAMELLVESERQ
;
A
#
# COMPACT_ATOMS: atom_id res chain seq x y z
N ASP A 1 3.52 -29.33 6.37
CA ASP A 1 4.67 -28.44 6.17
C ASP A 1 5.29 -28.72 4.80
N PRO A 2 5.59 -27.70 3.96
CA PRO A 2 6.12 -27.91 2.61
C PRO A 2 7.51 -28.57 2.57
N GLU A 3 8.33 -28.34 3.59
CA GLU A 3 9.70 -28.87 3.67
C GLU A 3 9.77 -30.18 4.44
N LEU A 4 8.96 -30.34 5.49
CA LEU A 4 8.98 -31.49 6.39
C LEU A 4 7.90 -32.53 6.07
N GLY A 5 7.01 -32.26 5.10
CA GLY A 5 5.88 -33.12 4.76
C GLY A 5 4.76 -33.12 5.81
N PRO A 6 3.90 -34.16 5.83
CA PRO A 6 2.80 -34.26 6.77
C PRO A 6 3.31 -34.48 8.19
N LEU A 7 2.97 -33.55 9.10
CA LEU A 7 3.35 -33.62 10.50
C LEU A 7 2.19 -34.20 11.31
N VAL A 8 2.33 -35.45 11.77
CA VAL A 8 1.34 -36.10 12.62
C VAL A 8 1.82 -36.01 14.06
N PRO A 9 0.97 -35.53 15.01
CA PRO A 9 1.31 -35.55 16.42
C PRO A 9 1.23 -36.98 16.95
N LEU A 10 2.30 -37.74 16.81
CA LEU A 10 2.43 -39.04 17.45
C LEU A 10 2.67 -38.77 18.94
N LYS A 11 1.84 -39.35 19.80
CA LYS A 11 2.12 -39.41 21.22
C LYS A 11 3.19 -40.49 21.42
N GLU A 12 4.42 -40.05 21.62
CA GLU A 12 5.44 -40.94 22.16
C GLU A 12 5.08 -41.30 23.61
N GLU A 13 5.39 -42.51 24.05
CA GLU A 13 5.10 -42.99 25.39
C GLU A 13 5.69 -42.07 26.49
N ASP A 14 6.74 -41.34 26.18
CA ASP A 14 7.39 -40.36 27.08
C ASP A 14 6.82 -38.93 26.99
N GLY A 15 5.76 -38.66 26.24
CA GLY A 15 5.11 -37.34 26.14
C GLY A 15 5.90 -36.29 25.40
N LYS A 16 7.02 -36.65 24.73
CA LYS A 16 7.84 -35.74 23.93
C LYS A 16 7.28 -35.60 22.51
N ALA A 17 7.19 -34.37 22.04
CA ALA A 17 6.82 -34.12 20.65
C ALA A 17 7.94 -34.58 19.70
N SER A 18 7.56 -35.13 18.53
CA SER A 18 8.55 -35.48 17.51
C SER A 18 9.41 -34.27 17.14
N LEU A 19 10.68 -34.49 16.81
CA LEU A 19 11.62 -33.41 16.44
C LEU A 19 11.08 -32.56 15.28
N GLY A 20 10.47 -33.19 14.27
CA GLY A 20 9.85 -32.48 13.15
C GLY A 20 8.73 -31.52 13.59
N LEU A 21 7.87 -31.95 14.52
CA LEU A 21 6.81 -31.11 15.08
C LEU A 21 7.40 -29.95 15.94
N ALA A 22 8.48 -30.20 16.66
CA ALA A 22 9.15 -29.18 17.44
C ALA A 22 9.81 -28.11 16.54
N LEU A 23 10.48 -28.52 15.45
CA LEU A 23 11.04 -27.62 14.46
C LEU A 23 9.97 -26.81 13.73
N HIS A 24 8.89 -27.46 13.32
CA HIS A 24 7.75 -26.77 12.72
C HIS A 24 7.18 -25.70 13.66
N ARG A 25 6.95 -26.03 14.94
CA ARG A 25 6.47 -25.05 15.93
C ARG A 25 7.42 -23.87 16.12
N LEU A 26 8.73 -24.11 16.10
CA LEU A 26 9.72 -23.02 16.17
C LEU A 26 9.63 -22.10 14.95
N ALA A 27 9.50 -22.66 13.74
CA ALA A 27 9.34 -21.88 12.51
C ALA A 27 8.02 -21.09 12.52
N GLU A 28 6.91 -21.72 12.90
CA GLU A 28 5.60 -21.04 12.99
C GLU A 28 5.61 -19.93 14.06
N ASN A 29 6.20 -20.17 15.23
CA ASN A 29 6.33 -19.12 16.25
C ASN A 29 7.17 -17.92 15.75
N ALA A 30 8.18 -18.15 14.93
CA ALA A 30 8.97 -17.07 14.34
C ALA A 30 8.15 -16.27 13.32
N LYS A 31 7.34 -16.94 12.49
CA LYS A 31 6.41 -16.30 11.54
C LYS A 31 5.34 -15.50 12.28
N ASP A 32 4.72 -16.11 13.30
CA ASP A 32 3.72 -15.44 14.14
C ASP A 32 4.29 -14.18 14.81
N LEU A 33 5.52 -14.23 15.31
CA LEU A 33 6.17 -13.07 15.91
C LEU A 33 6.43 -11.97 14.87
N ALA A 34 6.86 -12.34 13.66
CA ALA A 34 7.07 -11.38 12.57
C ALA A 34 5.74 -10.72 12.17
N GLU A 35 4.66 -11.49 12.05
CA GLU A 35 3.33 -10.97 11.75
C GLU A 35 2.82 -10.05 12.86
N ARG A 36 2.98 -10.40 14.12
CA ARG A 36 2.60 -9.53 15.26
C ARG A 36 3.36 -8.22 15.26
N LYS A 37 4.66 -8.24 14.91
CA LYS A 37 5.46 -7.00 14.75
C LYS A 37 4.90 -6.13 13.63
N ARG A 38 4.54 -6.73 12.50
CA ARG A 38 3.95 -6.01 11.36
C ARG A 38 2.60 -5.40 11.73
N LEU A 39 1.73 -6.15 12.40
CA LEU A 39 0.43 -5.66 12.85
C LEU A 39 0.56 -4.52 13.87
N LEU A 40 1.50 -4.63 14.82
CA LEU A 40 1.80 -3.56 15.77
C LEU A 40 2.29 -2.31 15.05
N TYR A 41 3.20 -2.46 14.09
CA TYR A 41 3.69 -1.35 13.27
C TYR A 41 2.54 -0.66 12.54
N VAL A 42 1.69 -1.41 11.84
CA VAL A 42 0.52 -0.86 11.13
C VAL A 42 -0.41 -0.14 12.10
N ALA A 43 -0.71 -0.72 13.26
CA ALA A 43 -1.56 -0.09 14.26
C ALA A 43 -0.95 1.24 14.77
N CYS A 44 0.33 1.26 15.09
CA CYS A 44 1.02 2.46 15.58
C CYS A 44 1.11 3.56 14.50
N THR A 45 1.34 3.19 13.25
CA THR A 45 1.46 4.17 12.14
C THR A 45 0.12 4.73 11.65
N ARG A 46 -1.02 4.19 12.12
CA ARG A 46 -2.35 4.75 11.83
C ARG A 46 -2.71 5.95 12.71
N ALA A 47 -2.01 6.14 13.81
CA ALA A 47 -2.21 7.32 14.65
C ALA A 47 -1.65 8.57 13.95
N ALA A 48 -2.46 9.62 13.84
CA ALA A 48 -2.03 10.90 13.28
C ALA A 48 -1.34 11.77 14.35
N ASP A 49 -2.02 12.01 15.48
CA ASP A 49 -1.52 12.93 16.52
C ASP A 49 -1.22 12.21 17.84
N TYR A 50 -2.04 11.22 18.21
CA TYR A 50 -1.93 10.51 19.47
C TYR A 50 -2.06 9.00 19.28
N LEU A 51 -1.20 8.26 19.94
CA LEU A 51 -1.29 6.82 20.10
C LEU A 51 -1.58 6.50 21.56
N ILE A 52 -2.77 5.96 21.85
CA ILE A 52 -3.18 5.57 23.19
C ILE A 52 -3.15 4.04 23.27
N LEU A 53 -2.31 3.52 24.15
CA LEU A 53 -2.20 2.10 24.41
C LEU A 53 -2.72 1.82 25.83
N SER A 54 -3.75 0.98 25.97
CA SER A 54 -4.27 0.58 27.25
C SER A 54 -4.14 -0.92 27.45
N SER A 55 -3.77 -1.33 28.63
CA SER A 55 -3.67 -2.76 28.98
C SER A 55 -3.81 -2.99 30.47
N SER A 56 -4.23 -4.19 30.84
CA SER A 56 -4.22 -4.65 32.21
C SER A 56 -2.98 -5.52 32.44
N LEU A 57 -2.10 -5.12 33.32
CA LEU A 57 -0.86 -5.83 33.69
C LEU A 57 -0.88 -6.18 35.17
N LYS A 58 -0.32 -7.33 35.52
CA LYS A 58 -0.06 -7.69 36.92
C LYS A 58 1.18 -6.98 37.43
N ASP A 59 2.21 -6.88 36.58
CA ASP A 59 3.47 -6.19 36.86
C ASP A 59 3.89 -5.46 35.58
N VAL A 60 4.12 -4.17 35.68
CA VAL A 60 4.55 -3.32 34.59
C VAL A 60 5.98 -3.61 34.14
N ASN A 61 6.81 -4.15 35.04
CA ASN A 61 8.21 -4.50 34.75
C ASN A 61 8.35 -5.88 34.06
N GLU A 62 7.30 -6.70 34.13
CA GLU A 62 7.26 -8.02 33.48
C GLU A 62 6.03 -8.16 32.58
N PRO A 63 5.98 -7.45 31.44
CA PRO A 63 4.84 -7.52 30.55
C PRO A 63 4.69 -8.92 29.94
N GLN A 64 3.61 -9.59 30.25
CA GLN A 64 3.34 -10.96 29.77
C GLN A 64 2.77 -11.00 28.36
N ARG A 65 2.24 -9.89 27.86
CA ARG A 65 1.61 -9.82 26.54
C ARG A 65 2.64 -9.43 25.45
N ASP A 66 2.64 -10.17 24.35
CA ASP A 66 3.63 -10.03 23.29
C ASP A 66 3.78 -8.60 22.76
N TRP A 67 2.67 -7.89 22.53
CA TRP A 67 2.73 -6.50 22.03
C TRP A 67 3.36 -5.54 23.03
N LEU A 68 3.04 -5.69 24.30
CA LEU A 68 3.65 -4.89 25.37
C LEU A 68 5.13 -5.20 25.54
N ARG A 69 5.52 -6.47 25.41
CA ARG A 69 6.93 -6.87 25.40
C ARG A 69 7.68 -6.22 24.22
N LEU A 70 7.07 -6.21 23.02
CA LEU A 70 7.69 -5.53 21.88
C LEU A 70 7.86 -4.03 22.12
N ILE A 71 6.88 -3.37 22.71
CA ILE A 71 6.97 -1.94 23.07
C ILE A 71 8.01 -1.73 24.15
N ASP A 72 8.02 -2.57 25.19
CA ASP A 72 8.98 -2.47 26.30
C ASP A 72 10.44 -2.66 25.87
N THR A 73 10.70 -3.31 24.72
CA THR A 73 12.06 -3.35 24.16
C THR A 73 12.58 -1.97 23.71
N GLN A 74 11.69 -1.03 23.43
CA GLN A 74 12.04 0.30 22.92
C GLN A 74 11.75 1.40 23.94
N ILE A 75 10.65 1.32 24.65
CA ILE A 75 10.16 2.32 25.59
C ILE A 75 9.80 1.60 26.88
N SER A 76 10.41 2.01 28.00
CA SER A 76 10.06 1.47 29.31
C SER A 76 8.58 1.72 29.64
N LEU A 77 7.82 0.66 29.84
CA LEU A 77 6.40 0.79 30.19
C LEU A 77 6.18 1.41 31.58
N ALA A 78 7.16 1.32 32.46
CA ALA A 78 7.09 1.91 33.79
C ALA A 78 7.36 3.42 33.79
N THR A 79 8.27 3.91 32.95
CA THR A 79 8.74 5.30 32.99
C THR A 79 8.43 6.10 31.74
N GLY A 80 8.10 5.46 30.62
CA GLY A 80 7.93 6.11 29.32
C GLY A 80 9.24 6.53 28.65
N LEU A 81 10.39 6.21 29.23
CA LEU A 81 11.68 6.58 28.67
C LEU A 81 12.13 5.60 27.59
N LEU A 82 12.78 6.13 26.57
CA LEU A 82 13.43 5.31 25.55
C LEU A 82 14.55 4.48 26.17
N ARG A 83 14.63 3.19 25.79
CA ARG A 83 15.70 2.28 26.24
C ARG A 83 16.97 2.40 25.42
N ALA A 84 16.88 2.98 24.23
CA ALA A 84 18.03 3.26 23.37
C ALA A 84 17.88 4.64 22.71
N PRO A 85 19.00 5.33 22.41
CA PRO A 85 18.93 6.59 21.68
C PRO A 85 18.37 6.38 20.29
N LEU A 86 17.61 7.36 19.81
CA LEU A 86 17.12 7.36 18.43
C LEU A 86 18.25 7.69 17.45
N PRO A 87 18.16 7.24 16.20
CA PRO A 87 19.07 7.68 15.16
C PRO A 87 19.07 9.21 15.02
N ALA A 88 20.17 9.79 14.54
CA ALA A 88 20.27 11.21 14.30
C ALA A 88 19.16 11.70 13.34
N GLY A 89 18.53 12.82 13.68
CA GLY A 89 17.44 13.41 12.89
C GLY A 89 16.02 13.02 13.33
N TYR A 90 15.88 12.15 14.34
CA TYR A 90 14.58 11.82 14.91
C TYR A 90 14.38 12.49 16.26
N GLU A 91 13.21 13.08 16.47
CA GLU A 91 12.80 13.61 17.77
C GLU A 91 12.25 12.48 18.65
N ALA A 92 12.56 12.56 19.95
CA ALA A 92 12.01 11.61 20.91
C ALA A 92 10.49 11.81 21.07
N PRO A 93 9.67 10.73 21.02
CA PRO A 93 8.26 10.84 21.26
C PRO A 93 7.98 11.29 22.70
N ARG A 94 6.94 12.08 22.89
CA ARG A 94 6.47 12.43 24.24
C ARG A 94 5.59 11.27 24.74
N VAL A 95 6.13 10.49 25.65
CA VAL A 95 5.41 9.35 26.24
C VAL A 95 4.91 9.72 27.63
N ARG A 96 3.62 9.51 27.86
CA ARG A 96 3.00 9.63 29.19
C ARG A 96 2.53 8.25 29.63
N VAL A 97 3.05 7.78 30.74
CA VAL A 97 2.57 6.56 31.39
C VAL A 97 1.59 6.97 32.49
N THR A 98 0.45 6.30 32.55
CA THR A 98 -0.57 6.50 33.59
C THR A 98 -0.95 5.13 34.10
N ASP A 99 -0.70 4.88 35.37
CA ASP A 99 -1.01 3.65 36.09
C ASP A 99 -2.25 3.79 37.02
N GLU A 100 -2.77 5.01 37.13
CA GLU A 100 -3.96 5.28 37.88
C GLU A 100 -5.22 4.86 37.09
N ALA A 101 -6.08 4.08 37.71
CA ALA A 101 -7.42 3.85 37.17
C ALA A 101 -8.13 5.20 37.04
N PRO A 102 -8.80 5.50 35.91
CA PRO A 102 -9.59 6.73 35.78
C PRO A 102 -10.56 6.77 36.97
N GLY A 103 -10.48 7.87 37.76
CA GLY A 103 -11.09 8.03 39.06
C GLY A 103 -12.57 7.66 39.10
N GLY A 104 -12.82 6.42 39.34
CA GLY A 104 -14.09 5.83 39.76
C GLY A 104 -13.83 5.18 41.12
N ALA A 105 -14.62 5.52 42.07
CA ALA A 105 -14.57 5.16 43.50
C ALA A 105 -13.75 3.90 43.80
N ALA A 106 -12.82 4.02 44.74
CA ALA A 106 -12.08 2.88 45.30
C ALA A 106 -13.03 1.68 45.49
N ALA A 107 -12.96 0.73 44.60
CA ALA A 107 -13.60 -0.57 44.84
C ALA A 107 -12.80 -1.22 45.98
N GLY A 108 -13.38 -1.19 47.17
CA GLY A 108 -12.82 -1.89 48.31
C GLY A 108 -12.44 -3.31 47.90
N ALA A 109 -11.37 -3.83 48.49
CA ALA A 109 -10.90 -5.19 48.35
C ALA A 109 -12.00 -6.18 48.75
N GLY A 110 -12.94 -6.43 47.87
CA GLY A 110 -13.96 -7.44 47.94
C GLY A 110 -13.69 -8.46 46.87
N GLU A 111 -13.74 -9.70 47.24
CA GLU A 111 -13.62 -10.90 46.39
C GLU A 111 -14.13 -10.63 44.99
N THR A 112 -13.33 -10.93 43.97
CA THR A 112 -13.71 -10.86 42.55
C THR A 112 -14.80 -11.88 42.26
N ARG A 113 -15.99 -11.60 42.70
CA ARG A 113 -17.21 -12.26 42.23
C ARG A 113 -17.36 -11.80 40.77
N GLY A 114 -17.29 -12.72 39.85
CA GLY A 114 -17.59 -12.42 38.44
C GLY A 114 -18.89 -11.61 38.32
N PRO A 115 -19.05 -10.78 37.27
CA PRO A 115 -20.25 -9.97 37.16
C PRO A 115 -21.50 -10.81 37.35
N ASP A 116 -22.37 -10.40 38.29
CA ASP A 116 -23.66 -11.04 38.48
C ASP A 116 -24.51 -10.83 37.24
N LEU A 117 -24.34 -11.70 36.25
CA LEU A 117 -25.05 -11.64 34.98
C LEU A 117 -26.57 -11.76 35.19
N VAL A 118 -27.01 -12.45 36.23
CA VAL A 118 -28.44 -12.61 36.55
C VAL A 118 -29.00 -11.30 37.08
N GLY A 119 -28.28 -10.64 38.00
CA GLY A 119 -28.65 -9.31 38.51
C GLY A 119 -28.58 -8.24 37.41
N LEU A 120 -27.58 -8.31 36.51
CA LEU A 120 -27.46 -7.37 35.39
C LEU A 120 -28.63 -7.53 34.40
N VAL A 121 -29.02 -8.75 34.06
CA VAL A 121 -30.17 -9.03 33.18
C VAL A 121 -31.48 -8.62 33.85
N ALA A 122 -31.65 -8.84 35.16
CA ALA A 122 -32.82 -8.35 35.89
C ALA A 122 -32.93 -6.86 35.88
N LYS A 123 -31.82 -6.15 36.17
CA LYS A 123 -31.75 -4.67 36.13
C LYS A 123 -31.98 -4.10 34.74
N THR A 124 -31.46 -4.75 33.69
CA THR A 124 -31.72 -4.35 32.31
C THR A 124 -33.21 -4.51 31.94
N ARG A 125 -33.86 -5.60 32.41
CA ARG A 125 -35.31 -5.79 32.22
C ARG A 125 -36.14 -4.78 32.98
N GLU A 126 -35.77 -4.44 34.22
CA GLU A 126 -36.43 -3.37 34.98
C GLU A 126 -36.29 -2.00 34.30
N LEU A 127 -35.10 -1.65 33.82
CA LEU A 127 -34.85 -0.42 33.06
C LEU A 127 -35.63 -0.38 31.74
N ALA A 128 -35.70 -1.51 31.03
CA ALA A 128 -36.52 -1.64 29.84
C ALA A 128 -38.04 -1.55 30.11
N ALA A 129 -38.50 -2.05 31.27
CA ALA A 129 -39.89 -1.98 31.68
C ALA A 129 -40.26 -0.57 32.22
N ALA A 130 -39.30 0.15 32.80
CA ALA A 130 -39.48 1.50 33.33
C ALA A 130 -39.30 2.63 32.26
N ALA A 131 -38.79 2.29 31.09
CA ALA A 131 -38.69 3.22 29.97
C ALA A 131 -40.08 3.46 29.37
N PRO A 132 -40.67 4.66 29.45
CA PRO A 132 -41.94 4.92 28.78
C PRO A 132 -41.74 4.82 27.27
N GLY A 133 -42.23 3.80 26.79
CA GLY A 133 -42.72 3.31 25.50
C GLY A 133 -42.39 3.97 24.19
N GLU A 134 -41.39 4.66 23.92
CA GLU A 134 -40.87 4.81 22.57
C GLU A 134 -39.37 4.60 22.60
N LEU A 135 -38.95 3.41 22.13
CA LEU A 135 -37.61 3.32 21.59
C LEU A 135 -37.40 4.55 20.70
N PRO A 136 -36.33 5.35 20.91
CA PRO A 136 -36.03 6.41 19.97
C PRO A 136 -36.11 5.78 18.58
N ALA A 137 -36.88 6.41 17.69
CA ALA A 137 -37.12 5.94 16.36
C ALA A 137 -35.78 5.34 15.87
N SER A 138 -35.78 4.06 15.57
CA SER A 138 -34.54 3.37 15.14
C SER A 138 -33.90 4.33 14.17
N ALA A 139 -32.65 4.69 14.42
CA ALA A 139 -31.94 5.58 13.49
C ALA A 139 -32.25 5.02 12.13
N GLY A 140 -33.03 5.77 11.32
CA GLY A 140 -33.50 5.27 10.04
C GLY A 140 -32.32 4.69 9.33
N ALA A 141 -32.48 3.62 8.55
CA ALA A 141 -31.39 3.04 7.83
C ALA A 141 -30.52 4.17 7.29
N ILE A 142 -29.27 4.24 7.68
CA ILE A 142 -28.35 5.27 7.17
C ILE A 142 -28.53 5.18 5.66
N PRO A 143 -29.07 6.21 4.99
CA PRO A 143 -29.29 6.11 3.57
C PRO A 143 -27.92 5.75 2.99
N VAL A 144 -27.86 4.67 2.24
CA VAL A 144 -26.66 4.32 1.48
C VAL A 144 -26.50 5.48 0.52
N ASP A 145 -25.67 6.44 0.92
CA ASP A 145 -25.30 7.55 0.07
C ASP A 145 -24.45 6.96 -1.04
N ALA A 146 -25.07 6.60 -2.15
CA ALA A 146 -24.38 6.13 -3.33
C ALA A 146 -23.43 7.22 -3.90
N ALA A 147 -23.62 8.49 -3.50
CA ALA A 147 -22.65 9.57 -3.70
C ALA A 147 -21.45 9.48 -2.74
N ALA A 148 -21.44 8.53 -1.80
CA ALA A 148 -20.39 8.39 -0.80
C ALA A 148 -19.10 7.75 -1.32
N ARG A 149 -19.01 7.33 -2.59
CA ARG A 149 -17.71 6.97 -3.15
C ARG A 149 -16.83 8.20 -3.20
N ARG A 150 -15.93 8.29 -2.22
CA ARG A 150 -15.03 9.45 -2.07
C ARG A 150 -13.64 9.17 -2.64
N ARG A 151 -13.25 7.91 -2.80
CA ARG A 151 -11.93 7.51 -3.30
C ARG A 151 -12.07 6.83 -4.65
N PHE A 152 -11.31 7.33 -5.61
CA PHE A 152 -11.23 6.81 -6.97
C PHE A 152 -9.78 6.44 -7.27
N SER A 153 -9.53 5.27 -7.84
CA SER A 153 -8.22 4.95 -8.42
C SER A 153 -8.21 5.41 -9.88
N PHE A 154 -7.05 5.81 -10.37
CA PHE A 154 -6.92 6.18 -11.79
C PHE A 154 -7.24 4.98 -12.69
N SER A 155 -6.74 3.79 -12.36
CA SER A 155 -7.05 2.55 -13.08
C SER A 155 -8.55 2.26 -13.15
N GLY A 156 -9.29 2.44 -12.05
CA GLY A 156 -10.75 2.26 -12.04
C GLY A 156 -11.51 3.29 -12.90
N LEU A 157 -10.90 4.43 -13.20
CA LEU A 157 -11.49 5.44 -14.10
C LEU A 157 -11.16 5.22 -15.57
N THR A 158 -10.15 4.41 -15.88
CA THR A 158 -9.62 4.28 -17.24
C THR A 158 -10.65 3.79 -18.24
N GLY A 159 -11.51 2.85 -17.84
CA GLY A 159 -12.61 2.38 -18.68
C GLY A 159 -13.59 3.49 -19.10
N HIS A 160 -13.81 4.49 -18.24
CA HIS A 160 -14.68 5.64 -18.51
C HIS A 160 -13.96 6.80 -19.21
N LEU A 161 -12.63 6.83 -19.20
CA LEU A 161 -11.83 7.83 -19.89
C LEU A 161 -11.63 7.53 -21.38
N THR A 162 -11.83 6.26 -21.79
CA THR A 162 -11.62 5.77 -23.17
C THR A 162 -12.86 5.83 -24.06
N ILE A 163 -14.02 6.27 -23.58
CA ILE A 163 -15.32 6.23 -24.27
C ILE A 163 -15.40 7.08 -25.57
N GLU A 164 -14.40 7.86 -25.89
CA GLU A 164 -14.41 8.67 -27.13
C GLU A 164 -13.81 7.97 -28.38
N ARG A 165 -13.46 6.69 -28.35
CA ARG A 165 -13.07 5.92 -29.56
C ARG A 165 -13.60 4.49 -29.48
N GLU A 166 -14.60 4.24 -30.35
CA GLU A 166 -15.22 2.98 -30.71
C GLU A 166 -14.33 1.71 -30.61
N GLU A 167 -14.65 0.71 -29.85
CA GLU A 167 -15.39 -0.53 -30.00
C GLU A 167 -15.28 -1.45 -28.78
N PRO A 168 -16.25 -2.34 -28.51
CA PRO A 168 -16.36 -3.04 -27.25
C PRO A 168 -15.57 -4.36 -27.24
N ALA A 169 -14.88 -4.66 -26.17
CA ALA A 169 -14.45 -6.01 -25.82
C ALA A 169 -14.74 -6.27 -24.35
N ASP A 170 -15.73 -7.10 -24.17
CA ASP A 170 -16.11 -7.85 -22.99
C ASP A 170 -14.91 -8.58 -22.37
N LEU A 171 -14.45 -8.22 -21.18
CA LEU A 171 -13.57 -9.02 -20.35
C LEU A 171 -13.77 -8.71 -18.86
N GLY A 172 -14.06 -9.77 -18.11
CA GLY A 172 -14.41 -9.85 -16.73
C GLY A 172 -13.41 -9.26 -15.73
N GLU A 173 -13.96 -8.94 -14.58
CA GLU A 173 -13.33 -8.41 -13.39
C GLU A 173 -12.19 -9.29 -12.88
N SER A 174 -10.95 -8.83 -13.04
CA SER A 174 -9.86 -8.97 -12.06
C SER A 174 -8.51 -8.53 -12.66
N SER A 175 -7.80 -7.65 -11.94
CA SER A 175 -6.44 -7.19 -12.21
C SER A 175 -6.28 -6.05 -13.23
N GLU A 176 -6.74 -4.86 -12.86
CA GLU A 176 -6.79 -3.66 -13.73
C GLU A 176 -5.43 -3.04 -14.08
N LEU A 177 -4.38 -3.25 -13.30
CA LEU A 177 -3.00 -2.81 -13.63
C LEU A 177 -2.41 -3.60 -14.81
N ALA A 178 -2.85 -4.84 -14.97
CA ALA A 178 -2.34 -5.77 -15.95
C ALA A 178 -2.97 -5.62 -17.33
N ALA A 179 -4.22 -5.23 -17.42
CA ALA A 179 -4.94 -5.09 -18.69
C ALA A 179 -4.38 -3.95 -19.56
N HIS A 180 -3.83 -2.90 -18.93
CA HIS A 180 -3.21 -1.78 -19.66
C HIS A 180 -1.84 -2.10 -20.26
N GLU A 181 -1.09 -3.03 -19.69
CA GLU A 181 0.21 -3.44 -20.23
C GLU A 181 0.10 -4.52 -21.33
N SER A 182 -1.02 -5.20 -21.42
CA SER A 182 -1.20 -6.38 -22.29
C SER A 182 -1.58 -6.10 -23.76
N LEU A 183 -1.83 -4.85 -24.14
CA LEU A 183 -2.30 -4.48 -25.49
C LEU A 183 -1.18 -4.20 -26.50
N SER A 184 -0.08 -4.92 -26.45
CA SER A 184 0.94 -4.90 -27.52
C SER A 184 0.81 -6.15 -28.40
N ALA A 185 0.69 -5.93 -29.71
CA ALA A 185 0.72 -7.02 -30.69
C ALA A 185 2.00 -7.86 -30.54
N PRO A 186 1.91 -9.19 -30.67
CA PRO A 186 3.08 -10.05 -30.55
C PRO A 186 4.02 -9.84 -31.72
N LEU A 187 5.29 -9.61 -31.42
CA LEU A 187 6.36 -9.96 -32.33
C LEU A 187 6.55 -11.48 -32.19
N ASP A 188 6.36 -12.21 -33.29
CA ASP A 188 6.55 -13.65 -33.38
C ASP A 188 7.90 -14.06 -32.80
N ASP A 189 7.87 -14.84 -31.71
CA ASP A 189 8.83 -15.90 -31.47
C ASP A 189 8.19 -16.91 -30.50
N ALA A 190 8.00 -18.12 -31.01
CA ALA A 190 7.49 -19.26 -30.27
C ALA A 190 8.57 -19.85 -29.36
N ASP A 191 8.79 -19.21 -28.22
CA ASP A 191 9.46 -19.83 -27.09
C ASP A 191 8.80 -19.36 -25.80
N PHE A 192 8.10 -20.28 -25.13
CA PHE A 192 7.47 -20.18 -23.83
C PHE A 192 7.03 -18.75 -23.48
N ALA A 193 5.78 -18.41 -23.79
CA ALA A 193 5.21 -17.10 -23.50
C ALA A 193 5.29 -16.83 -22.00
N VAL A 194 6.34 -16.11 -21.59
CA VAL A 194 6.39 -15.49 -20.27
C VAL A 194 5.20 -14.56 -20.21
N ASP A 195 4.35 -14.73 -19.23
CA ASP A 195 3.20 -13.87 -19.02
C ASP A 195 3.69 -12.42 -18.93
N ALA A 196 3.25 -11.59 -19.89
CA ALA A 196 3.68 -10.20 -19.97
C ALA A 196 3.34 -9.42 -18.68
N LEU A 197 2.25 -9.80 -18.02
CA LEU A 197 1.84 -9.26 -16.74
C LEU A 197 2.82 -9.62 -15.62
N GLN A 198 3.19 -10.90 -15.51
CA GLN A 198 4.12 -11.36 -14.49
C GLN A 198 5.48 -10.72 -14.68
N LEU A 199 5.94 -10.59 -15.94
CA LEU A 199 7.16 -9.90 -16.28
C LEU A 199 7.12 -8.40 -15.90
N GLY A 200 6.03 -7.70 -16.22
CA GLY A 200 5.83 -6.30 -15.86
C GLY A 200 5.90 -6.09 -14.35
N LYS A 201 5.15 -6.88 -13.58
CA LYS A 201 5.20 -6.85 -12.11
C LYS A 201 6.61 -7.06 -11.55
N LEU A 202 7.36 -8.01 -12.12
CA LEU A 202 8.72 -8.29 -11.68
C LEU A 202 9.66 -7.11 -11.96
N ILE A 203 9.56 -6.50 -13.14
CA ILE A 203 10.36 -5.33 -13.52
C ILE A 203 10.07 -4.14 -12.60
N HIS A 204 8.78 -3.80 -12.36
CA HIS A 204 8.40 -2.70 -11.47
C HIS A 204 8.89 -2.94 -10.05
N ALA A 205 8.67 -4.15 -9.50
CA ALA A 205 9.15 -4.50 -8.16
C ALA A 205 10.69 -4.47 -8.05
N ALA A 206 11.41 -4.77 -9.15
CA ALA A 206 12.86 -4.65 -9.18
C ALA A 206 13.31 -3.19 -9.19
N LEU A 207 12.70 -2.33 -9.99
CA LEU A 207 13.00 -0.88 -10.04
C LEU A 207 12.63 -0.18 -8.74
N GLU A 208 11.58 -0.64 -8.03
CA GLU A 208 11.25 -0.17 -6.69
C GLU A 208 12.36 -0.43 -5.68
N ARG A 209 13.01 -1.60 -5.76
CA ARG A 209 13.92 -2.07 -4.69
C ARG A 209 15.40 -1.89 -4.97
N ILE A 210 15.78 -1.78 -6.25
CA ILE A 210 17.18 -1.69 -6.63
C ILE A 210 17.84 -0.40 -6.14
N ASP A 211 19.07 -0.48 -5.63
CA ASP A 211 19.90 0.71 -5.45
C ASP A 211 20.54 1.08 -6.78
N PHE A 212 20.15 2.22 -7.35
CA PHE A 212 20.69 2.72 -8.61
C PHE A 212 22.21 2.95 -8.59
N ARG A 213 22.81 3.04 -7.40
CA ARG A 213 24.27 3.13 -7.20
C ARG A 213 24.97 1.77 -7.34
N CYS A 214 24.20 0.68 -7.30
CA CYS A 214 24.70 -0.69 -7.35
C CYS A 214 24.09 -1.46 -8.53
N PRO A 215 24.37 -1.08 -9.80
CA PRO A 215 23.75 -1.69 -10.97
C PRO A 215 23.98 -3.21 -11.07
N ASP A 216 25.11 -3.71 -10.58
CA ASP A 216 25.44 -5.13 -10.57
C ASP A 216 24.53 -5.98 -9.66
N SER A 217 23.64 -5.33 -8.91
CA SER A 217 22.68 -6.03 -8.04
C SER A 217 21.38 -6.46 -8.77
N ALA A 218 21.15 -6.07 -10.02
CA ALA A 218 19.90 -6.28 -10.75
C ALA A 218 19.48 -7.77 -10.76
N ALA A 219 20.37 -8.68 -11.11
CA ALA A 219 20.09 -10.12 -11.13
C ALA A 219 19.63 -10.62 -9.75
N ARG A 220 20.37 -10.29 -8.69
CA ARG A 220 20.03 -10.69 -7.31
C ARG A 220 18.71 -10.12 -6.83
N VAL A 221 18.38 -8.89 -7.21
CA VAL A 221 17.11 -8.27 -6.85
C VAL A 221 15.96 -8.96 -7.56
N CYS A 222 16.07 -9.25 -8.86
CA CYS A 222 15.05 -9.97 -9.61
C CYS A 222 14.85 -11.40 -9.08
N GLU A 223 15.92 -12.12 -8.80
CA GLU A 223 15.89 -13.47 -8.19
C GLU A 223 15.20 -13.44 -6.81
N PHE A 224 15.57 -12.48 -5.98
CA PHE A 224 14.99 -12.33 -4.65
C PHE A 224 13.47 -12.05 -4.71
N ILE A 225 13.03 -11.18 -5.63
CA ILE A 225 11.60 -10.88 -5.81
C ILE A 225 10.87 -12.12 -6.34
N ALA A 226 11.44 -12.81 -7.33
CA ALA A 226 10.87 -14.02 -7.88
C ALA A 226 10.70 -15.13 -6.84
N ALA A 227 11.68 -15.27 -5.92
CA ALA A 227 11.62 -16.24 -4.83
C ALA A 227 10.55 -15.91 -3.76
N GLN A 228 10.09 -14.66 -3.68
CA GLN A 228 9.04 -14.22 -2.75
C GLN A 228 7.66 -14.15 -3.39
N ALA A 229 7.56 -14.36 -4.70
CA ALA A 229 6.27 -14.33 -5.40
C ALA A 229 5.39 -15.50 -4.96
N GLU A 230 4.08 -15.26 -4.86
CA GLU A 230 3.08 -16.30 -4.53
C GLU A 230 2.98 -17.35 -5.65
N GLU A 231 3.22 -16.94 -6.89
CA GLU A 231 3.22 -17.78 -8.08
C GLU A 231 4.66 -18.10 -8.51
N ILE A 232 4.85 -19.28 -9.09
CA ILE A 232 6.17 -19.67 -9.61
C ILE A 232 6.55 -18.77 -10.77
N VAL A 233 7.63 -18.01 -10.60
CA VAL A 233 8.20 -17.17 -11.66
C VAL A 233 9.21 -18.00 -12.48
N PRO A 234 9.00 -18.19 -13.78
CA PRO A 234 9.94 -18.92 -14.62
C PRO A 234 11.32 -18.26 -14.65
N ALA A 235 12.39 -19.06 -14.66
CA ALA A 235 13.76 -18.53 -14.75
C ALA A 235 13.97 -17.64 -16.00
N ALA A 236 13.28 -17.94 -17.10
CA ALA A 236 13.28 -17.11 -18.31
C ALA A 236 12.72 -15.71 -18.04
N ALA A 237 11.65 -15.58 -17.21
CA ALA A 237 11.09 -14.29 -16.83
C ALA A 237 12.08 -13.49 -15.98
N VAL A 238 12.74 -14.13 -15.04
CA VAL A 238 13.78 -13.51 -14.19
C VAL A 238 14.93 -12.98 -15.06
N ALA A 239 15.42 -13.77 -15.99
CA ALA A 239 16.49 -13.37 -16.91
C ALA A 239 16.07 -12.19 -17.80
N GLN A 240 14.84 -12.21 -18.32
CA GLN A 240 14.30 -11.10 -19.13
C GLN A 240 14.14 -9.82 -18.31
N ALA A 241 13.57 -9.91 -17.10
CA ALA A 241 13.43 -8.76 -16.19
C ALA A 241 14.80 -8.17 -15.86
N THR A 242 15.78 -9.02 -15.52
CA THR A 242 17.16 -8.59 -15.25
C THR A 242 17.73 -7.81 -16.42
N ALA A 243 17.64 -8.34 -17.64
CA ALA A 243 18.15 -7.67 -18.83
C ALA A 243 17.47 -6.32 -19.12
N VAL A 244 16.18 -6.17 -18.81
CA VAL A 244 15.44 -4.90 -18.95
C VAL A 244 15.92 -3.90 -17.92
N VAL A 245 16.05 -4.31 -16.66
CA VAL A 245 16.52 -3.47 -15.56
C VAL A 245 17.97 -3.03 -15.81
N GLU A 246 18.87 -3.93 -16.17
CA GLU A 246 20.27 -3.59 -16.49
C GLU A 246 20.36 -2.58 -17.63
N ARG A 247 19.54 -2.74 -18.67
CA ARG A 247 19.46 -1.79 -19.77
C ARG A 247 19.06 -0.39 -19.31
N PHE A 248 18.05 -0.29 -18.45
CA PHE A 248 17.65 0.97 -17.85
C PHE A 248 18.77 1.57 -17.00
N LEU A 249 19.45 0.75 -16.19
CA LEU A 249 20.54 1.23 -15.32
C LEU A 249 21.74 1.78 -16.11
N ALA A 250 21.90 1.39 -17.37
CA ALA A 250 22.91 1.93 -18.27
C ALA A 250 22.51 3.25 -18.95
N THR A 251 21.30 3.76 -18.70
CA THR A 251 20.80 5.00 -19.34
C THR A 251 21.29 6.28 -18.65
N PRO A 252 21.31 7.43 -19.35
CA PRO A 252 21.56 8.72 -18.73
C PRO A 252 20.56 9.05 -17.59
N ARG A 253 19.30 8.60 -17.71
CA ARG A 253 18.27 8.80 -16.68
C ARG A 253 18.63 8.08 -15.38
N ALA A 254 19.08 6.86 -15.46
CA ALA A 254 19.56 6.14 -14.26
C ALA A 254 20.77 6.84 -13.62
N ALA A 255 21.70 7.35 -14.43
CA ALA A 255 22.82 8.15 -13.94
C ALA A 255 22.37 9.47 -13.27
N GLU A 256 21.26 10.07 -13.72
CA GLU A 256 20.64 11.23 -13.07
C GLU A 256 20.04 10.83 -11.71
N LEU A 257 19.30 9.71 -11.63
CA LEU A 257 18.76 9.18 -10.38
C LEU A 257 19.86 8.89 -9.34
N VAL A 258 21.03 8.43 -9.78
CA VAL A 258 22.20 8.24 -8.89
C VAL A 258 22.68 9.57 -8.28
N ARG A 259 22.61 10.67 -9.03
CA ARG A 259 23.03 12.01 -8.57
C ARG A 259 21.91 12.77 -7.87
N ALA A 260 20.67 12.30 -7.96
CA ALA A 260 19.52 12.94 -7.37
C ALA A 260 19.68 13.12 -5.86
N SER A 261 19.28 14.26 -5.35
CA SER A 261 19.31 14.57 -3.91
C SER A 261 18.29 13.78 -3.13
N ILE A 262 17.14 13.52 -3.76
CA ILE A 262 16.03 12.73 -3.20
C ILE A 262 15.50 11.81 -4.30
N VAL A 263 15.29 10.54 -3.98
CA VAL A 263 14.57 9.58 -4.82
C VAL A 263 13.51 8.90 -3.95
N ARG A 264 12.27 8.96 -4.38
CA ARG A 264 11.13 8.27 -3.78
C ARG A 264 10.51 7.35 -4.81
N ARG A 265 10.15 6.14 -4.42
CA ARG A 265 9.57 5.12 -5.30
C ARG A 265 8.25 4.64 -4.72
N GLU A 266 7.34 4.22 -5.57
CA GLU A 266 6.00 3.78 -5.17
C GLU A 266 5.35 4.79 -4.21
N VAL A 267 5.33 6.07 -4.64
CA VAL A 267 4.82 7.15 -3.80
C VAL A 267 3.30 7.14 -3.84
N GLU A 268 2.69 6.75 -2.73
CA GLU A 268 1.23 6.84 -2.57
C GLU A 268 0.81 8.32 -2.55
N PHE A 269 -0.22 8.65 -3.30
CA PHE A 269 -0.85 9.96 -3.26
C PHE A 269 -2.35 9.89 -3.02
N LEU A 270 -2.87 10.93 -2.40
CA LEU A 270 -4.30 11.18 -2.26
C LEU A 270 -4.57 12.62 -2.67
N LEU A 271 -5.10 12.81 -3.87
CA LEU A 271 -5.35 14.12 -4.46
C LEU A 271 -6.81 14.52 -4.25
N PRO A 272 -7.11 15.57 -3.46
CA PRO A 272 -8.45 16.16 -3.40
C PRO A 272 -8.88 16.62 -4.79
N TRP A 273 -10.12 16.26 -5.18
CA TRP A 273 -10.60 16.56 -6.52
C TRP A 273 -11.75 17.58 -6.52
N PRO A 274 -11.76 18.57 -7.43
CA PRO A 274 -10.70 18.88 -8.41
C PRO A 274 -9.52 19.61 -7.75
N PRO A 275 -8.28 19.47 -8.29
CA PRO A 275 -7.12 20.16 -7.74
C PRO A 275 -7.23 21.67 -7.90
N GLY A 276 -6.92 22.42 -6.84
CA GLY A 276 -6.99 23.88 -6.84
C GLY A 276 -8.40 24.49 -6.88
N GLY A 277 -9.44 23.66 -6.94
CA GLY A 277 -10.85 24.08 -6.96
C GLY A 277 -11.55 23.91 -5.61
N THR A 278 -12.89 24.14 -5.61
CA THR A 278 -13.71 23.85 -4.44
C THR A 278 -13.78 22.34 -4.24
N PHE A 279 -13.37 21.87 -3.07
CA PHE A 279 -13.35 20.46 -2.73
C PHE A 279 -14.77 19.85 -2.76
N THR A 280 -14.95 18.82 -3.54
CA THR A 280 -16.24 18.12 -3.74
C THR A 280 -16.45 16.93 -2.81
N GLY A 281 -15.52 16.67 -1.88
CA GLY A 281 -15.52 15.48 -1.04
C GLY A 281 -14.95 14.22 -1.73
N ARG A 282 -14.43 14.36 -2.95
CA ARG A 282 -13.85 13.27 -3.75
C ARG A 282 -12.34 13.33 -3.73
N TYR A 283 -11.70 12.16 -3.81
CA TYR A 283 -10.25 12.00 -3.85
C TYR A 283 -9.86 11.06 -4.97
N LEU A 284 -8.79 11.39 -5.67
CA LEU A 284 -8.10 10.46 -6.55
C LEU A 284 -6.88 9.92 -5.82
N HIS A 285 -6.69 8.61 -5.85
CA HIS A 285 -5.55 7.96 -5.22
C HIS A 285 -4.80 7.07 -6.21
N GLY A 286 -3.54 6.85 -5.96
CA GLY A 286 -2.68 5.98 -6.76
C GLY A 286 -1.27 5.97 -6.24
N TYR A 287 -0.40 5.34 -7.02
CA TYR A 287 1.02 5.23 -6.74
C TYR A 287 1.81 5.79 -7.91
N ILE A 288 2.87 6.50 -7.61
CA ILE A 288 3.79 7.07 -8.59
C ILE A 288 5.07 6.26 -8.52
N ASP A 289 5.48 5.67 -9.65
CA ASP A 289 6.62 4.76 -9.68
C ASP A 289 7.90 5.42 -9.15
N CYS A 290 8.20 6.64 -9.61
CA CYS A 290 9.38 7.36 -9.16
C CYS A 290 9.16 8.88 -9.15
N LEU A 291 9.37 9.48 -8.00
CA LEU A 291 9.44 10.92 -7.78
C LEU A 291 10.84 11.27 -7.29
N TYR A 292 11.56 12.14 -7.97
CA TYR A 292 12.91 12.50 -7.54
C TYR A 292 13.19 14.00 -7.67
N GLN A 293 14.14 14.45 -6.86
CA GLN A 293 14.68 15.80 -6.93
C GLN A 293 16.12 15.74 -7.47
N ASP A 294 16.37 16.43 -8.57
CA ASP A 294 17.69 16.48 -9.18
C ASP A 294 18.72 17.26 -8.34
N ASP A 295 19.94 17.38 -8.82
CA ASP A 295 21.04 18.12 -8.18
C ASP A 295 20.84 19.65 -8.20
N ARG A 296 19.86 20.15 -8.96
CA ARG A 296 19.45 21.56 -9.03
C ARG A 296 18.24 21.87 -8.14
N GLY A 297 17.71 20.86 -7.43
CA GLY A 297 16.55 20.99 -6.59
C GLY A 297 15.21 20.96 -7.34
N GLN A 298 15.19 20.58 -8.63
CA GLN A 298 13.98 20.48 -9.43
C GLN A 298 13.36 19.09 -9.27
N TRP A 299 12.03 19.04 -9.19
CA TRP A 299 11.30 17.81 -9.05
C TRP A 299 10.84 17.22 -10.38
N HIS A 300 10.94 15.91 -10.51
CA HIS A 300 10.63 15.14 -11.69
C HIS A 300 9.78 13.92 -11.32
N VAL A 301 8.85 13.54 -12.20
CA VAL A 301 8.08 12.31 -12.10
C VAL A 301 8.44 11.39 -13.25
N LEU A 302 8.74 10.14 -12.93
CA LEU A 302 8.90 9.07 -13.91
C LEU A 302 7.84 7.99 -13.67
N ASP A 303 7.35 7.45 -14.76
CA ASP A 303 6.48 6.29 -14.76
C ASP A 303 7.06 5.27 -15.76
N PHE A 304 7.32 4.07 -15.26
CA PHE A 304 7.98 3.01 -16.04
C PHE A 304 6.95 2.18 -16.79
N LYS A 305 7.21 1.93 -18.06
CA LYS A 305 6.33 1.12 -18.92
C LYS A 305 7.09 -0.08 -19.48
N SER A 306 6.61 -1.26 -19.17
CA SER A 306 7.20 -2.54 -19.60
C SER A 306 6.64 -3.06 -20.92
N ASN A 307 5.89 -2.22 -21.67
CA ASN A 307 5.33 -2.58 -22.96
C ASN A 307 6.41 -2.99 -23.98
N ARG A 308 6.22 -4.14 -24.63
CA ARG A 308 7.07 -4.61 -25.75
C ARG A 308 6.59 -3.99 -27.06
N ILE A 309 6.99 -2.76 -27.29
CA ILE A 309 6.63 -2.00 -28.49
C ILE A 309 7.89 -1.58 -29.26
N ALA A 310 7.72 -1.35 -30.56
CA ALA A 310 8.78 -0.77 -31.35
C ALA A 310 8.94 0.74 -31.03
N ALA A 311 10.15 1.28 -31.14
CA ALA A 311 10.46 2.68 -30.78
C ALA A 311 9.58 3.70 -31.53
N ASN A 312 9.20 3.43 -32.77
CA ASN A 312 8.32 4.30 -33.57
C ASN A 312 6.86 4.32 -33.06
N LEU A 313 6.44 3.39 -32.22
CA LEU A 313 5.10 3.34 -31.63
C LEU A 313 5.02 4.02 -30.26
N VAL A 314 6.14 4.47 -29.71
CA VAL A 314 6.21 5.07 -28.36
C VAL A 314 5.27 6.27 -28.26
N SER A 315 5.30 7.22 -29.17
CA SER A 315 4.43 8.41 -29.09
C SER A 315 2.93 8.08 -29.14
N THR A 316 2.54 7.13 -29.99
CA THR A 316 1.13 6.67 -30.08
C THR A 316 0.70 5.94 -28.82
N THR A 317 1.60 5.13 -28.25
CA THR A 317 1.33 4.40 -27.00
C THR A 317 1.30 5.35 -25.81
N ALA A 318 2.21 6.34 -25.75
CA ALA A 318 2.28 7.34 -24.69
C ALA A 318 0.98 8.14 -24.54
N ALA A 319 0.28 8.42 -25.63
CA ALA A 319 -1.02 9.11 -25.61
C ALA A 319 -2.07 8.42 -24.73
N ARG A 320 -1.96 7.10 -24.53
CA ARG A 320 -2.86 6.33 -23.65
C ARG A 320 -2.59 6.57 -22.17
N TYR A 321 -1.36 6.94 -21.82
CA TYR A 321 -0.91 7.20 -20.45
C TYR A 321 -0.87 8.69 -20.09
N GLU A 322 -1.16 9.56 -21.06
CA GLU A 322 -1.06 11.01 -20.89
C GLU A 322 -1.92 11.51 -19.73
N MET A 323 -3.15 10.99 -19.59
CA MET A 323 -4.05 11.36 -18.50
C MET A 323 -3.54 10.89 -17.13
N GLN A 324 -2.93 9.72 -17.05
CA GLN A 324 -2.27 9.23 -15.84
C GLN A 324 -1.14 10.16 -15.43
N MET A 325 -0.29 10.53 -16.38
CA MET A 325 0.83 11.43 -16.11
C MET A 325 0.38 12.83 -15.69
N LEU A 326 -0.73 13.32 -16.25
CA LEU A 326 -1.33 14.59 -15.81
C LEU A 326 -1.77 14.52 -14.35
N VAL A 327 -2.46 13.46 -13.96
CA VAL A 327 -2.90 13.25 -12.57
C VAL A 327 -1.70 13.16 -11.63
N TYR A 328 -0.67 12.42 -11.98
CA TYR A 328 0.57 12.32 -11.18
C TYR A 328 1.23 13.68 -11.01
N ARG A 329 1.31 14.45 -12.09
CA ARG A 329 1.84 15.81 -12.06
C ARG A 329 1.05 16.70 -11.10
N LEU A 330 -0.28 16.71 -11.21
CA LEU A 330 -1.16 17.52 -10.36
C LEU A 330 -1.04 17.12 -8.88
N ALA A 331 -0.96 15.82 -8.60
CA ALA A 331 -0.79 15.31 -7.24
C ALA A 331 0.53 15.77 -6.62
N CYS A 332 1.62 15.64 -7.37
CA CYS A 332 2.94 16.08 -6.90
C CYS A 332 3.01 17.60 -6.74
N GLU A 333 2.56 18.38 -7.72
CA GLU A 333 2.60 19.84 -7.66
C GLU A 333 1.79 20.36 -6.46
N GLN A 334 0.63 19.75 -6.16
CA GLN A 334 -0.16 20.11 -4.99
C GLN A 334 0.53 19.73 -3.68
N ALA A 335 1.12 18.53 -3.61
CA ALA A 335 1.79 18.05 -2.40
C ALA A 335 3.08 18.82 -2.09
N LEU A 336 3.83 19.17 -3.14
CA LEU A 336 5.11 19.87 -3.03
C LEU A 336 4.96 21.39 -2.94
N GLY A 337 3.81 21.94 -3.31
CA GLY A 337 3.56 23.38 -3.38
C GLY A 337 4.40 24.11 -4.46
N GLN A 338 4.92 23.37 -5.43
CA GLN A 338 5.77 23.90 -6.51
C GLN A 338 5.60 23.10 -7.81
N PRO A 339 5.87 23.71 -8.98
CA PRO A 339 5.73 23.01 -10.24
C PRO A 339 6.79 21.92 -10.41
N LEU A 340 6.43 20.85 -11.13
CA LEU A 340 7.39 19.86 -11.60
C LEU A 340 8.13 20.35 -12.84
N ALA A 341 9.43 20.07 -12.90
CA ALA A 341 10.24 20.35 -14.08
C ALA A 341 9.83 19.43 -15.24
N GLU A 342 9.60 18.15 -14.95
CA GLU A 342 9.34 17.14 -15.97
C GLU A 342 8.36 16.06 -15.47
N SER A 343 7.61 15.49 -16.43
CA SER A 343 6.77 14.32 -16.24
C SER A 343 7.02 13.39 -17.42
N THR A 344 7.64 12.23 -17.17
CA THR A 344 8.22 11.40 -18.24
C THR A 344 7.78 9.97 -18.13
N LEU A 345 7.31 9.40 -19.24
CA LEU A 345 7.11 7.96 -19.43
C LEU A 345 8.43 7.34 -19.91
N VAL A 346 8.86 6.28 -19.22
CA VAL A 346 10.08 5.54 -19.57
C VAL A 346 9.69 4.16 -20.10
N PHE A 347 9.73 4.01 -21.41
CA PHE A 347 9.45 2.73 -22.07
C PHE A 347 10.71 1.85 -22.04
N LEU A 348 10.73 0.91 -21.10
CA LEU A 348 11.91 0.13 -20.74
C LEU A 348 12.39 -0.82 -21.86
N HIS A 349 11.47 -1.42 -22.63
CA HIS A 349 11.85 -2.35 -23.71
C HIS A 349 12.51 -1.63 -24.90
N PRO A 350 11.92 -0.59 -25.49
CA PRO A 350 12.60 0.15 -26.56
C PRO A 350 13.70 1.07 -26.04
N GLY A 351 13.81 1.30 -24.72
CA GLY A 351 14.77 2.25 -24.15
C GLY A 351 14.52 3.69 -24.54
N VAL A 352 13.25 4.09 -24.68
CA VAL A 352 12.84 5.42 -25.15
C VAL A 352 12.04 6.14 -24.08
N GLU A 353 12.35 7.41 -23.87
CA GLU A 353 11.61 8.29 -22.98
C GLU A 353 10.62 9.17 -23.76
N HIS A 354 9.49 9.46 -23.14
CA HIS A 354 8.48 10.39 -23.68
C HIS A 354 8.07 11.40 -22.60
N GLY A 355 8.45 12.65 -22.80
CA GLY A 355 8.09 13.75 -21.92
C GLY A 355 6.65 14.22 -22.19
N CYS A 356 5.84 14.29 -21.13
CA CYS A 356 4.48 14.77 -21.19
C CYS A 356 4.43 16.26 -20.79
N GLN A 357 3.75 17.08 -21.59
CA GLN A 357 3.62 18.51 -21.35
C GLN A 357 2.18 18.95 -21.61
N TRP A 358 1.69 19.87 -20.81
CA TRP A 358 0.36 20.45 -20.95
C TRP A 358 0.43 21.96 -20.77
N ASP A 359 -0.23 22.68 -21.62
CA ASP A 359 -0.58 24.07 -21.39
C ASP A 359 -1.77 24.18 -20.39
N ALA A 360 -2.14 25.39 -20.05
CA ALA A 360 -3.25 25.63 -19.10
C ALA A 360 -4.58 25.05 -19.60
N ALA A 361 -4.85 25.13 -20.91
CA ALA A 361 -6.07 24.61 -21.50
C ALA A 361 -6.11 23.08 -21.49
N GLY A 362 -4.99 22.42 -21.82
CA GLY A 362 -4.84 20.97 -21.77
C GLY A 362 -4.97 20.42 -20.35
N ARG A 363 -4.42 21.11 -19.36
CA ARG A 363 -4.60 20.76 -17.94
C ARG A 363 -6.06 20.83 -17.51
N GLN A 364 -6.75 21.94 -17.86
CA GLN A 364 -8.16 22.10 -17.51
C GLN A 364 -9.02 21.04 -18.20
N HIS A 365 -8.79 20.79 -19.48
CA HIS A 365 -9.48 19.75 -20.23
C HIS A 365 -9.30 18.36 -19.58
N GLY A 366 -8.09 18.04 -19.12
CA GLY A 366 -7.82 16.78 -18.41
C GLY A 366 -8.56 16.69 -17.07
N ILE A 367 -8.61 17.78 -16.30
CA ILE A 367 -9.37 17.85 -15.05
C ILE A 367 -10.86 17.61 -15.30
N ASP A 368 -11.42 18.23 -16.34
CA ASP A 368 -12.83 18.10 -16.72
C ASP A 368 -13.16 16.65 -17.12
N ARG A 369 -12.29 16.01 -17.90
CA ARG A 369 -12.45 14.60 -18.32
C ARG A 369 -12.42 13.63 -17.12
N VAL A 370 -11.50 13.80 -16.21
CA VAL A 370 -11.44 12.96 -15.00
C VAL A 370 -12.67 13.19 -14.12
N SER A 371 -13.14 14.44 -14.01
CA SER A 371 -14.37 14.77 -13.27
C SER A 371 -15.59 14.07 -13.88
N ALA A 372 -15.73 14.12 -15.20
CA ALA A 372 -16.81 13.43 -15.92
C ALA A 372 -16.76 11.91 -15.73
N ALA A 373 -15.55 11.30 -15.79
CA ALA A 373 -15.37 9.87 -15.55
C ALA A 373 -15.75 9.46 -14.11
N MET A 374 -15.42 10.29 -13.11
CA MET A 374 -15.86 10.05 -11.73
C MET A 374 -17.38 10.09 -11.59
N GLU A 375 -18.05 10.97 -12.31
CA GLU A 375 -19.51 11.07 -12.28
C GLU A 375 -20.17 9.87 -12.94
N LEU A 376 -19.69 9.46 -14.12
CA LEU A 376 -20.17 8.27 -14.81
C LEU A 376 -20.03 7.01 -13.97
N LEU A 377 -18.89 6.86 -13.27
CA LEU A 377 -18.68 5.72 -12.39
C LEU A 377 -19.68 5.71 -11.22
N VAL A 378 -19.94 6.86 -10.60
CA VAL A 378 -20.94 6.97 -9.52
C VAL A 378 -22.36 6.70 -10.05
N GLU A 379 -22.68 7.11 -11.26
CA GLU A 379 -23.97 6.84 -11.88
C GLU A 379 -24.18 5.36 -12.21
N SER A 380 -23.13 4.68 -12.69
CA SER A 380 -23.17 3.25 -12.98
C SER A 380 -23.37 2.39 -11.72
N GLU A 381 -22.85 2.83 -10.56
CA GLU A 381 -23.04 2.15 -9.28
C GLU A 381 -24.45 2.37 -8.67
N ARG A 382 -25.21 3.33 -9.20
CA ARG A 382 -26.59 3.59 -8.75
C ARG A 382 -27.64 2.74 -9.48
N GLN A 383 -27.29 2.14 -10.62
CA GLN A 383 -28.16 1.27 -11.42
C GLN A 383 -28.03 -0.19 -10.99
#